data_7431d740ed5ddec0feeb9c50541eb717
#
_entry.id   7431d740ed5ddec0feeb9c50541eb717
#
_cell.length_a   1.000
_cell.length_b   1.000
_cell.length_c   1.000
_cell.angle_alpha   90.00
_cell.angle_beta   90.00
_cell.angle_gamma   90.00
#
_symmetry.space_group_name_H-M   'P 1'
#
loop_
_entity.id
_entity.type
_entity.pdbx_description
1 polymer ?
#
loop_
_entity_poly.entity_id
_entity_poly.type
_entity_poly.pdbx_seq_one_letter_code
_entity_poly.pdbx_strand_id
1 'polypeptide(L)'
;SGALLKDSDKEKFKNISIELSKKSLQFGQNVLAETNNYFKHIKDEKDLAGIPEPILQQYREEAKERNLDGFVVTLQYPSYIPFMTYAENRVLRKELSLANGKKAFQNNEFDNQNLIKEIIKLKQEKAQLLGYKSFADYVLEERMAKSPDKVQAFLNELLVKAKPYAQKEIEELKTLAKADGIDEMQSYDHAFYAEKLRKQKFDIDDEELKPYFPLEKVQEAVFGLARQLFGLEFVEVHDVQKYHEEVKTYIVKEPSKMSQEPSEMKAILYVDYHPRKGKRAGAWMTSF
;
A
#
# COMPACT_ATOMS: atom_id res chain seq x y z
N SER A 1 -27.45 -0.06 12.65
CA SER A 1 -26.77 -0.67 13.81
C SER A 1 -27.41 -2.00 14.24
N GLY A 2 -28.56 -2.41 13.72
CA GLY A 2 -29.28 -3.64 14.13
C GLY A 2 -30.00 -3.56 15.48
N ALA A 3 -30.00 -2.43 16.16
CA ALA A 3 -30.65 -2.27 17.48
C ALA A 3 -32.17 -2.51 17.44
N LEU A 4 -32.80 -2.16 16.31
CA LEU A 4 -34.27 -2.30 16.09
C LEU A 4 -34.69 -3.69 15.57
N LEU A 5 -33.75 -4.60 15.34
CA LEU A 5 -34.09 -5.97 14.91
C LEU A 5 -34.79 -6.75 16.02
N LYS A 6 -35.60 -7.74 15.62
CA LYS A 6 -36.15 -8.74 16.53
C LYS A 6 -35.01 -9.57 17.13
N ASP A 7 -35.21 -10.18 18.30
CA ASP A 7 -34.14 -10.88 19.00
C ASP A 7 -33.55 -12.05 18.19
N SER A 8 -34.37 -12.81 17.45
CA SER A 8 -33.88 -13.84 16.52
C SER A 8 -32.98 -13.26 15.41
N ASP A 9 -33.26 -12.06 14.92
CA ASP A 9 -32.51 -11.40 13.86
C ASP A 9 -31.27 -10.70 14.43
N LYS A 10 -31.29 -10.25 15.68
CA LYS A 10 -30.09 -9.75 16.38
C LYS A 10 -29.02 -10.84 16.51
N GLU A 11 -29.42 -12.08 16.83
CA GLU A 11 -28.48 -13.20 16.92
C GLU A 11 -27.87 -13.53 15.54
N LYS A 12 -28.70 -13.56 14.47
CA LYS A 12 -28.19 -13.71 13.09
C LYS A 12 -27.23 -12.58 12.72
N PHE A 13 -27.60 -11.34 13.00
CA PHE A 13 -26.75 -10.17 12.72
C PHE A 13 -25.39 -10.25 13.41
N LYS A 14 -25.39 -10.67 14.70
CA LYS A 14 -24.17 -10.89 15.49
C LYS A 14 -23.29 -11.95 14.85
N ASN A 15 -23.88 -13.12 14.49
CA ASN A 15 -23.14 -14.23 13.90
C ASN A 15 -22.55 -13.86 12.51
N ILE A 16 -23.32 -13.19 11.65
CA ILE A 16 -22.85 -12.67 10.37
C ILE A 16 -21.69 -11.68 10.58
N SER A 17 -21.80 -10.79 11.57
CA SER A 17 -20.76 -9.78 11.84
C SER A 17 -19.47 -10.42 12.33
N ILE A 18 -19.54 -11.43 13.21
CA ILE A 18 -18.40 -12.22 13.68
C ILE A 18 -17.71 -12.94 12.51
N GLU A 19 -18.50 -13.64 11.68
CA GLU A 19 -17.95 -14.36 10.53
C GLU A 19 -17.32 -13.43 9.49
N LEU A 20 -17.94 -12.29 9.20
CA LEU A 20 -17.35 -11.26 8.34
C LEU A 20 -16.01 -10.77 8.87
N SER A 21 -15.92 -10.51 10.18
CA SER A 21 -14.68 -10.07 10.80
C SER A 21 -13.57 -11.11 10.68
N LYS A 22 -13.86 -12.38 11.01
CA LYS A 22 -12.92 -13.50 10.88
C LYS A 22 -12.44 -13.68 9.44
N LYS A 23 -13.38 -13.71 8.48
CA LYS A 23 -13.06 -13.94 7.06
C LYS A 23 -12.31 -12.76 6.45
N SER A 24 -12.63 -11.53 6.83
CA SER A 24 -11.89 -10.35 6.38
C SER A 24 -10.45 -10.32 6.94
N LEU A 25 -10.25 -10.75 8.18
CA LEU A 25 -8.94 -10.91 8.77
C LEU A 25 -8.14 -12.00 8.03
N GLN A 26 -8.74 -13.17 7.80
CA GLN A 26 -8.13 -14.27 7.07
C GLN A 26 -7.72 -13.85 5.65
N PHE A 27 -8.58 -13.10 4.95
CA PHE A 27 -8.25 -12.54 3.64
C PHE A 27 -6.96 -11.72 3.66
N GLY A 28 -6.84 -10.82 4.62
CA GLY A 28 -5.64 -9.99 4.77
C GLY A 28 -4.40 -10.79 5.15
N GLN A 29 -4.55 -11.79 6.02
CA GLN A 29 -3.44 -12.68 6.42
C GLN A 29 -2.93 -13.53 5.25
N ASN A 30 -3.83 -14.05 4.41
CA ASN A 30 -3.44 -14.82 3.22
C ASN A 30 -2.65 -13.97 2.23
N VAL A 31 -3.09 -12.75 1.94
CA VAL A 31 -2.34 -11.82 1.07
C VAL A 31 -0.97 -11.48 1.65
N LEU A 32 -0.89 -11.26 2.96
CA LEU A 32 0.37 -10.97 3.64
C LEU A 32 1.32 -12.18 3.59
N ALA A 33 0.81 -13.39 3.85
CA ALA A 33 1.59 -14.63 3.79
C ALA A 33 2.18 -14.84 2.38
N GLU A 34 1.37 -14.72 1.34
CA GLU A 34 1.84 -14.82 -0.06
C GLU A 34 2.90 -13.76 -0.39
N THR A 35 2.70 -12.52 0.10
CA THR A 35 3.68 -11.44 -0.11
C THR A 35 5.02 -11.77 0.55
N ASN A 36 5.01 -12.35 1.76
CA ASN A 36 6.20 -12.67 2.52
C ASN A 36 6.90 -13.96 2.05
N ASN A 37 6.14 -14.90 1.50
CA ASN A 37 6.68 -16.19 1.07
C ASN A 37 7.32 -16.15 -0.32
N TYR A 38 6.90 -15.19 -1.16
CA TYR A 38 7.45 -15.08 -2.50
C TYR A 38 8.79 -14.35 -2.50
N PHE A 39 9.77 -14.94 -3.18
CA PHE A 39 10.99 -14.25 -3.59
C PHE A 39 11.49 -14.81 -4.91
N LYS A 40 12.17 -13.97 -5.69
CA LYS A 40 12.88 -14.36 -6.89
C LYS A 40 14.37 -14.29 -6.64
N HIS A 41 15.06 -15.44 -6.67
CA HIS A 41 16.50 -15.51 -6.61
C HIS A 41 17.09 -15.32 -8.00
N ILE A 42 18.05 -14.39 -8.14
CA ILE A 42 18.74 -14.03 -9.38
C ILE A 42 20.24 -14.13 -9.12
N LYS A 43 20.95 -14.94 -9.91
CA LYS A 43 22.38 -15.16 -9.74
C LYS A 43 23.23 -14.26 -10.61
N ASP A 44 22.81 -14.02 -11.85
CA ASP A 44 23.56 -13.21 -12.81
C ASP A 44 23.11 -11.74 -12.72
N GLU A 45 24.04 -10.86 -12.39
CA GLU A 45 23.82 -9.42 -12.31
C GLU A 45 23.37 -8.82 -13.66
N LYS A 46 23.71 -9.47 -14.78
CA LYS A 46 23.24 -9.04 -16.11
C LYS A 46 21.71 -9.04 -16.25
N ASP A 47 21.03 -9.93 -15.52
CA ASP A 47 19.58 -9.98 -15.50
C ASP A 47 18.94 -8.77 -14.76
N LEU A 48 19.77 -7.99 -14.07
CA LEU A 48 19.39 -6.79 -13.31
C LEU A 48 19.83 -5.49 -13.99
N ALA A 49 20.17 -5.55 -15.30
CA ALA A 49 20.52 -4.36 -16.06
C ALA A 49 19.44 -3.27 -15.91
N GLY A 50 19.87 -2.02 -15.76
CA GLY A 50 19.01 -0.85 -15.54
C GLY A 50 18.67 -0.57 -14.07
N ILE A 51 18.87 -1.51 -13.16
CA ILE A 51 18.59 -1.29 -11.72
C ILE A 51 19.71 -0.41 -11.10
N PRO A 52 19.36 0.69 -10.40
CA PRO A 52 20.32 1.53 -9.70
C PRO A 52 21.10 0.79 -8.60
N GLU A 53 22.38 1.15 -8.41
CA GLU A 53 23.27 0.47 -7.45
C GLU A 53 22.72 0.42 -6.00
N PRO A 54 22.08 1.47 -5.44
CA PRO A 54 21.48 1.37 -4.11
C PRO A 54 20.41 0.29 -3.99
N ILE A 55 19.66 0.04 -5.06
CA ILE A 55 18.64 -1.01 -5.12
C ILE A 55 19.29 -2.40 -5.28
N LEU A 56 20.35 -2.52 -6.10
CA LEU A 56 21.14 -3.74 -6.21
C LEU A 56 21.72 -4.14 -4.87
N GLN A 57 22.24 -3.18 -4.11
CA GLN A 57 22.74 -3.44 -2.76
C GLN A 57 21.65 -3.98 -1.82
N GLN A 58 20.46 -3.41 -1.85
CA GLN A 58 19.30 -3.92 -1.10
C GLN A 58 18.98 -5.37 -1.50
N TYR A 59 19.01 -5.72 -2.78
CA TYR A 59 18.75 -7.08 -3.25
C TYR A 59 19.85 -8.07 -2.84
N ARG A 60 21.12 -7.62 -2.76
CA ARG A 60 22.24 -8.44 -2.22
C ARG A 60 22.08 -8.70 -0.72
N GLU A 61 21.65 -7.69 0.04
CA GLU A 61 21.39 -7.83 1.48
C GLU A 61 20.25 -8.81 1.75
N GLU A 62 19.15 -8.70 1.01
CA GLU A 62 18.01 -9.62 1.09
C GLU A 62 18.44 -11.07 0.76
N ALA A 63 19.35 -11.27 -0.20
CA ALA A 63 19.93 -12.58 -0.51
C ALA A 63 20.77 -13.12 0.65
N LYS A 64 21.64 -12.29 1.25
CA LYS A 64 22.47 -12.66 2.41
C LYS A 64 21.63 -13.07 3.62
N GLU A 65 20.54 -12.35 3.93
CA GLU A 65 19.64 -12.72 5.01
C GLU A 65 19.02 -14.11 4.83
N ARG A 66 18.90 -14.56 3.58
CA ARG A 66 18.39 -15.88 3.20
C ARG A 66 19.50 -16.93 3.02
N ASN A 67 20.75 -16.59 3.29
CA ASN A 67 21.92 -17.43 3.03
C ASN A 67 22.03 -17.84 1.54
N LEU A 68 21.72 -16.92 0.63
CA LEU A 68 21.83 -17.09 -0.82
C LEU A 68 22.93 -16.17 -1.38
N ASP A 69 23.61 -16.65 -2.44
CA ASP A 69 24.47 -15.83 -3.29
C ASP A 69 23.64 -14.99 -4.27
N GLY A 70 24.21 -13.92 -4.83
CA GLY A 70 23.56 -13.10 -5.83
C GLY A 70 22.53 -12.13 -5.23
N PHE A 71 21.31 -12.12 -5.76
CA PHE A 71 20.29 -11.11 -5.50
C PHE A 71 18.93 -11.75 -5.22
N VAL A 72 18.15 -11.15 -4.35
CA VAL A 72 16.77 -11.55 -4.10
C VAL A 72 15.83 -10.37 -4.27
N VAL A 73 14.80 -10.56 -5.09
CA VAL A 73 13.71 -9.60 -5.30
C VAL A 73 12.44 -10.17 -4.67
N THR A 74 11.78 -9.38 -3.82
CA THR A 74 10.54 -9.77 -3.14
C THR A 74 9.34 -9.01 -3.68
N LEU A 75 8.11 -9.36 -3.22
CA LEU A 75 6.90 -8.61 -3.54
C LEU A 75 6.61 -7.46 -2.55
N GLN A 76 7.53 -7.19 -1.63
CA GLN A 76 7.46 -6.00 -0.78
C GLN A 76 7.64 -4.74 -1.63
N TYR A 77 6.88 -3.69 -1.29
CA TYR A 77 6.83 -2.46 -2.07
C TYR A 77 8.22 -1.87 -2.41
N PRO A 78 9.17 -1.73 -1.45
CA PRO A 78 10.50 -1.17 -1.75
C PRO A 78 11.38 -2.06 -2.64
N SER A 79 11.05 -3.35 -2.77
CA SER A 79 11.73 -4.29 -3.66
C SER A 79 11.06 -4.37 -5.04
N TYR A 80 9.74 -4.54 -5.05
CA TYR A 80 8.96 -4.77 -6.27
C TYR A 80 8.89 -3.53 -7.18
N ILE A 81 8.59 -2.36 -6.62
CA ILE A 81 8.37 -1.15 -7.44
C ILE A 81 9.63 -0.72 -8.18
N PRO A 82 10.82 -0.60 -7.54
CA PRO A 82 12.03 -0.26 -8.28
C PRO A 82 12.37 -1.29 -9.37
N PHE A 83 12.14 -2.59 -9.11
CA PHE A 83 12.35 -3.60 -10.15
C PHE A 83 11.47 -3.35 -11.37
N MET A 84 10.18 -3.13 -11.18
CA MET A 84 9.24 -2.86 -12.28
C MET A 84 9.54 -1.55 -13.03
N THR A 85 10.15 -0.59 -12.33
CA THR A 85 10.50 0.72 -12.87
C THR A 85 11.79 0.70 -13.70
N TYR A 86 12.81 -0.02 -13.22
CA TYR A 86 14.16 0.12 -13.77
C TYR A 86 14.68 -1.11 -14.50
N ALA A 87 14.23 -2.34 -14.17
CA ALA A 87 14.77 -3.54 -14.77
C ALA A 87 14.54 -3.60 -16.29
N GLU A 88 15.59 -3.74 -17.05
CA GLU A 88 15.51 -3.92 -18.52
C GLU A 88 14.97 -5.30 -18.90
N ASN A 89 15.20 -6.33 -18.07
CA ASN A 89 14.77 -7.70 -18.31
C ASN A 89 13.24 -7.84 -18.28
N ARG A 90 12.63 -7.76 -19.45
CA ARG A 90 11.18 -7.85 -19.65
C ARG A 90 10.58 -9.18 -19.15
N VAL A 91 11.33 -10.28 -19.27
CA VAL A 91 10.86 -11.61 -18.84
C VAL A 91 10.69 -11.65 -17.35
N LEU A 92 11.66 -11.10 -16.60
CA LEU A 92 11.60 -11.00 -15.15
C LEU A 92 10.52 -10.01 -14.69
N ARG A 93 10.33 -8.86 -15.38
CA ARG A 93 9.20 -7.97 -15.09
C ARG A 93 7.86 -8.68 -15.23
N LYS A 94 7.67 -9.46 -16.29
CA LYS A 94 6.45 -10.29 -16.48
C LYS A 94 6.27 -11.28 -15.34
N GLU A 95 7.31 -12.01 -14.98
CA GLU A 95 7.26 -13.02 -13.90
C GLU A 95 6.83 -12.39 -12.58
N LEU A 96 7.50 -11.31 -12.16
CA LEU A 96 7.20 -10.60 -10.92
C LEU A 96 5.81 -9.94 -10.93
N SER A 97 5.40 -9.38 -12.06
CA SER A 97 4.06 -8.80 -12.22
C SER A 97 2.97 -9.86 -12.06
N LEU A 98 3.16 -11.03 -12.66
CA LEU A 98 2.21 -12.14 -12.51
C LEU A 98 2.19 -12.67 -11.08
N ALA A 99 3.35 -12.81 -10.44
CA ALA A 99 3.44 -13.23 -9.05
C ALA A 99 2.70 -12.24 -8.12
N ASN A 100 2.94 -10.94 -8.32
CA ASN A 100 2.25 -9.90 -7.55
C ASN A 100 0.74 -9.87 -7.79
N GLY A 101 0.29 -10.04 -9.04
CA GLY A 101 -1.12 -10.03 -9.41
C GLY A 101 -1.90 -11.27 -8.98
N LYS A 102 -1.20 -12.39 -8.73
CA LYS A 102 -1.80 -13.67 -8.33
C LYS A 102 -1.69 -13.96 -6.83
N LYS A 103 -1.31 -13.00 -6.02
CA LYS A 103 -1.27 -13.19 -4.55
C LYS A 103 -2.61 -13.64 -4.01
N ALA A 104 -2.60 -14.71 -3.22
CA ALA A 104 -3.80 -15.35 -2.68
C ALA A 104 -4.84 -15.78 -3.75
N PHE A 105 -4.35 -16.16 -4.94
CA PHE A 105 -5.16 -16.67 -6.06
C PHE A 105 -4.39 -17.77 -6.82
N GLN A 106 -3.92 -18.80 -6.10
CA GLN A 106 -3.04 -19.83 -6.64
C GLN A 106 -3.45 -21.27 -6.31
N ASN A 107 -4.67 -21.50 -5.78
CA ASN A 107 -5.16 -22.79 -5.33
C ASN A 107 -4.25 -23.47 -4.29
N ASN A 108 -3.64 -22.67 -3.40
CA ASN A 108 -2.84 -23.13 -2.28
C ASN A 108 -3.53 -22.82 -0.93
N GLU A 109 -2.85 -23.06 0.18
CA GLU A 109 -3.38 -22.81 1.54
C GLU A 109 -3.74 -21.34 1.83
N PHE A 110 -3.22 -20.39 1.05
CA PHE A 110 -3.50 -18.95 1.17
C PHE A 110 -4.53 -18.44 0.16
N ASP A 111 -5.20 -19.33 -0.56
CA ASP A 111 -6.13 -18.95 -1.61
C ASP A 111 -7.40 -18.27 -1.08
N ASN A 112 -7.74 -17.13 -1.65
CA ASN A 112 -8.87 -16.30 -1.25
C ASN A 112 -10.11 -16.46 -2.14
N GLN A 113 -10.09 -17.30 -3.19
CA GLN A 113 -11.19 -17.38 -4.16
C GLN A 113 -12.53 -17.71 -3.52
N ASN A 114 -12.58 -18.74 -2.67
CA ASN A 114 -13.79 -19.11 -1.96
C ASN A 114 -14.14 -18.12 -0.86
N LEU A 115 -13.10 -17.60 -0.17
CA LEU A 115 -13.26 -16.63 0.91
C LEU A 115 -13.92 -15.33 0.43
N ILE A 116 -13.58 -14.86 -0.78
CA ILE A 116 -14.22 -13.68 -1.40
C ILE A 116 -15.72 -13.93 -1.61
N LYS A 117 -16.10 -15.09 -2.14
CA LYS A 117 -17.52 -15.44 -2.37
C LYS A 117 -18.30 -15.45 -1.05
N GLU A 118 -17.72 -16.02 -0.01
CA GLU A 118 -18.35 -16.08 1.32
C GLU A 118 -18.49 -14.70 1.94
N ILE A 119 -17.46 -13.84 1.85
CA ILE A 119 -17.51 -12.45 2.33
C ILE A 119 -18.60 -11.65 1.62
N ILE A 120 -18.70 -11.77 0.28
CA ILE A 120 -19.71 -11.06 -0.51
C ILE A 120 -21.12 -11.54 -0.10
N LYS A 121 -21.32 -12.87 0.06
CA LYS A 121 -22.59 -13.45 0.49
C LYS A 121 -23.00 -12.92 1.88
N LEU A 122 -22.10 -12.97 2.85
CA LEU A 122 -22.36 -12.47 4.20
C LEU A 122 -22.65 -10.96 4.23
N LYS A 123 -21.96 -10.17 3.41
CA LYS A 123 -22.26 -8.73 3.26
C LYS A 123 -23.68 -8.51 2.73
N GLN A 124 -24.10 -9.27 1.73
CA GLN A 124 -25.45 -9.19 1.18
C GLN A 124 -26.51 -9.62 2.21
N GLU A 125 -26.30 -10.73 2.91
CA GLU A 125 -27.20 -11.21 3.98
C GLU A 125 -27.32 -10.16 5.10
N LYS A 126 -26.21 -9.54 5.51
CA LYS A 126 -26.20 -8.46 6.52
C LYS A 126 -27.05 -7.26 6.09
N ALA A 127 -26.91 -6.83 4.84
CA ALA A 127 -27.67 -5.69 4.31
C ALA A 127 -29.18 -6.02 4.23
N GLN A 128 -29.53 -7.20 3.73
CA GLN A 128 -30.93 -7.64 3.63
C GLN A 128 -31.58 -7.78 5.00
N LEU A 129 -30.86 -8.31 5.99
CA LEU A 129 -31.35 -8.42 7.37
C LEU A 129 -31.70 -7.05 7.98
N LEU A 130 -30.97 -5.99 7.57
CA LEU A 130 -31.19 -4.61 7.97
C LEU A 130 -32.23 -3.88 7.09
N GLY A 131 -32.82 -4.54 6.07
CA GLY A 131 -33.82 -3.96 5.18
C GLY A 131 -33.26 -3.20 3.97
N TYR A 132 -31.95 -3.30 3.70
CA TYR A 132 -31.32 -2.65 2.55
C TYR A 132 -31.29 -3.57 1.32
N LYS A 133 -31.40 -2.97 0.13
CA LYS A 133 -31.34 -3.67 -1.16
C LYS A 133 -29.99 -4.31 -1.40
N SER A 134 -28.91 -3.61 -1.04
CA SER A 134 -27.54 -4.07 -1.18
C SER A 134 -26.66 -3.60 -0.02
N PHE A 135 -25.46 -4.21 0.09
CA PHE A 135 -24.46 -3.75 1.06
C PHE A 135 -23.96 -2.33 0.76
N ALA A 136 -23.96 -1.92 -0.50
CA ALA A 136 -23.62 -0.56 -0.90
C ALA A 136 -24.67 0.45 -0.39
N ASP A 137 -25.97 0.16 -0.50
CA ASP A 137 -27.02 0.99 0.05
C ASP A 137 -26.87 1.17 1.56
N TYR A 138 -26.60 0.06 2.28
CA TYR A 138 -26.38 0.10 3.72
C TYR A 138 -25.18 0.98 4.12
N VAL A 139 -24.04 0.83 3.46
CA VAL A 139 -22.83 1.59 3.81
C VAL A 139 -22.96 3.06 3.43
N LEU A 140 -23.59 3.37 2.29
CA LEU A 140 -23.66 4.72 1.76
C LEU A 140 -24.68 5.61 2.47
N GLU A 141 -25.61 5.06 3.23
CA GLU A 141 -26.58 5.82 4.01
C GLU A 141 -25.91 6.89 4.90
N GLU A 142 -24.81 6.52 5.57
CA GLU A 142 -24.05 7.41 6.45
C GLU A 142 -22.85 8.09 5.77
N ARG A 143 -22.65 7.86 4.45
CA ARG A 143 -21.54 8.44 3.70
C ARG A 143 -21.97 9.70 2.93
N MET A 144 -21.01 10.54 2.58
CA MET A 144 -21.26 11.80 1.86
C MET A 144 -22.05 11.59 0.55
N ALA A 145 -21.81 10.53 -0.20
CA ALA A 145 -22.46 10.24 -1.46
C ALA A 145 -23.92 9.79 -1.31
N LYS A 146 -24.32 9.24 -0.16
CA LYS A 146 -25.68 8.82 0.21
C LYS A 146 -26.29 7.65 -0.59
N SER A 147 -25.91 7.43 -1.85
CA SER A 147 -26.49 6.36 -2.67
C SER A 147 -25.51 5.80 -3.69
N PRO A 148 -25.67 4.52 -4.09
CA PRO A 148 -24.85 3.91 -5.16
C PRO A 148 -24.98 4.66 -6.49
N ASP A 149 -26.17 5.17 -6.84
CA ASP A 149 -26.38 5.90 -8.10
C ASP A 149 -25.55 7.18 -8.17
N LYS A 150 -25.44 7.94 -7.06
CA LYS A 150 -24.57 9.12 -7.00
C LYS A 150 -23.09 8.75 -7.17
N VAL A 151 -22.65 7.67 -6.56
CA VAL A 151 -21.29 7.16 -6.74
C VAL A 151 -21.05 6.80 -8.20
N GLN A 152 -21.96 6.07 -8.81
CA GLN A 152 -21.84 5.65 -10.21
C GLN A 152 -21.83 6.83 -11.17
N ALA A 153 -22.71 7.81 -10.96
CA ALA A 153 -22.76 9.02 -11.78
C ALA A 153 -21.43 9.80 -11.68
N PHE A 154 -20.89 9.98 -10.47
CA PHE A 154 -19.62 10.65 -10.25
C PHE A 154 -18.45 9.92 -10.92
N LEU A 155 -18.37 8.60 -10.76
CA LEU A 155 -17.32 7.79 -11.39
C LEU A 155 -17.41 7.82 -12.93
N ASN A 156 -18.63 7.78 -13.49
CA ASN A 156 -18.83 7.88 -14.93
C ASN A 156 -18.41 9.25 -15.46
N GLU A 157 -18.72 10.33 -14.75
CA GLU A 157 -18.26 11.68 -15.13
C GLU A 157 -16.73 11.77 -15.15
N LEU A 158 -16.06 11.25 -14.12
CA LEU A 158 -14.61 11.20 -14.06
C LEU A 158 -14.02 10.36 -15.21
N LEU A 159 -14.60 9.17 -15.45
CA LEU A 159 -14.15 8.28 -16.53
C LEU A 159 -14.21 8.96 -17.90
N VAL A 160 -15.32 9.62 -18.21
CA VAL A 160 -15.50 10.33 -19.50
C VAL A 160 -14.43 11.42 -19.67
N LYS A 161 -14.12 12.15 -18.59
CA LYS A 161 -13.13 13.24 -18.64
C LYS A 161 -11.69 12.73 -18.65
N ALA A 162 -11.35 11.70 -17.85
CA ALA A 162 -9.98 11.23 -17.67
C ALA A 162 -9.51 10.29 -18.81
N LYS A 163 -10.42 9.45 -19.35
CA LYS A 163 -10.06 8.42 -20.33
C LYS A 163 -9.32 8.93 -21.55
N PRO A 164 -9.71 10.06 -22.20
CA PRO A 164 -8.99 10.55 -23.36
C PRO A 164 -7.53 10.93 -23.07
N TYR A 165 -7.26 11.50 -21.89
CA TYR A 165 -5.90 11.85 -21.47
C TYR A 165 -5.07 10.60 -21.20
N ALA A 166 -5.62 9.64 -20.45
CA ALA A 166 -4.95 8.36 -20.20
C ALA A 166 -4.65 7.59 -21.49
N GLN A 167 -5.55 7.62 -22.48
CA GLN A 167 -5.32 7.01 -23.78
C GLN A 167 -4.14 7.67 -24.52
N LYS A 168 -4.05 9.00 -24.48
CA LYS A 168 -2.93 9.73 -25.09
C LYS A 168 -1.60 9.38 -24.42
N GLU A 169 -1.57 9.36 -23.09
CA GLU A 169 -0.37 8.98 -22.32
C GLU A 169 0.08 7.54 -22.66
N ILE A 170 -0.85 6.59 -22.71
CA ILE A 170 -0.55 5.21 -23.08
C ILE A 170 0.00 5.11 -24.53
N GLU A 171 -0.50 5.89 -25.48
CA GLU A 171 0.03 5.88 -26.86
C GLU A 171 1.47 6.43 -26.93
N GLU A 172 1.81 7.41 -26.08
CA GLU A 172 3.20 7.86 -25.97
C GLU A 172 4.12 6.73 -25.48
N LEU A 173 3.69 5.97 -24.45
CA LEU A 173 4.44 4.82 -23.95
C LEU A 173 4.57 3.70 -24.98
N LYS A 174 3.50 3.38 -25.70
CA LYS A 174 3.52 2.40 -26.79
C LYS A 174 4.49 2.77 -27.90
N THR A 175 4.59 4.07 -28.21
CA THR A 175 5.53 4.57 -29.21
C THR A 175 6.98 4.28 -28.79
N LEU A 176 7.32 4.51 -27.52
CA LEU A 176 8.63 4.17 -26.97
C LEU A 176 8.88 2.66 -26.97
N ALA A 177 7.89 1.87 -26.54
CA ALA A 177 7.99 0.41 -26.52
C ALA A 177 8.24 -0.15 -27.93
N LYS A 178 7.56 0.39 -28.94
CA LYS A 178 7.74 -0.01 -30.34
C LYS A 178 9.13 0.34 -30.87
N ALA A 179 9.70 1.49 -30.48
CA ALA A 179 11.07 1.86 -30.83
C ALA A 179 12.10 0.88 -30.25
N ASP A 180 11.81 0.26 -29.12
CA ASP A 180 12.61 -0.80 -28.50
C ASP A 180 12.28 -2.21 -29.05
N GLY A 181 11.47 -2.33 -30.11
CA GLY A 181 11.10 -3.61 -30.74
C GLY A 181 9.98 -4.37 -30.04
N ILE A 182 9.20 -3.71 -29.19
CA ILE A 182 8.04 -4.31 -28.51
C ILE A 182 6.76 -3.89 -29.23
N ASP A 183 6.24 -4.78 -30.05
CA ASP A 183 5.02 -4.51 -30.83
C ASP A 183 3.78 -4.40 -29.94
N GLU A 184 3.71 -5.18 -28.87
CA GLU A 184 2.59 -5.20 -27.94
C GLU A 184 3.05 -4.94 -26.50
N MET A 185 2.87 -3.70 -26.05
CA MET A 185 3.13 -3.30 -24.67
C MET A 185 2.08 -3.90 -23.74
N GLN A 186 2.53 -4.52 -22.65
CA GLN A 186 1.72 -5.14 -21.62
C GLN A 186 1.72 -4.33 -20.32
N SER A 187 0.84 -4.66 -19.39
CA SER A 187 0.75 -3.95 -18.09
C SER A 187 2.06 -3.95 -17.30
N TYR A 188 2.86 -5.02 -17.41
CA TYR A 188 4.16 -5.13 -16.75
C TYR A 188 5.29 -4.28 -17.41
N ASP A 189 5.01 -3.65 -18.54
CA ASP A 189 5.92 -2.73 -19.21
C ASP A 189 5.65 -1.27 -18.84
N HIS A 190 4.46 -0.98 -18.28
CA HIS A 190 3.99 0.38 -18.07
C HIS A 190 4.94 1.22 -17.20
N ALA A 191 5.33 0.71 -16.01
CA ALA A 191 6.20 1.46 -15.09
C ALA A 191 7.56 1.75 -15.72
N PHE A 192 8.14 0.78 -16.44
CA PHE A 192 9.42 0.92 -17.13
C PHE A 192 9.38 2.00 -18.20
N TYR A 193 8.36 1.98 -19.08
CA TYR A 193 8.25 2.99 -20.14
C TYR A 193 7.80 4.36 -19.62
N ALA A 194 7.02 4.41 -18.55
CA ALA A 194 6.68 5.67 -17.88
C ALA A 194 7.93 6.38 -17.34
N GLU A 195 8.85 5.62 -16.71
CA GLU A 195 10.13 6.15 -16.22
C GLU A 195 11.04 6.59 -17.39
N LYS A 196 11.14 5.77 -18.43
CA LYS A 196 11.89 6.11 -19.65
C LYS A 196 11.38 7.41 -20.28
N LEU A 197 10.05 7.58 -20.38
CA LEU A 197 9.42 8.80 -20.89
C LEU A 197 9.69 10.01 -19.97
N ARG A 198 9.61 9.80 -18.65
CA ARG A 198 9.88 10.84 -17.65
C ARG A 198 11.30 11.37 -17.79
N LYS A 199 12.30 10.48 -17.87
CA LYS A 199 13.71 10.85 -18.10
C LYS A 199 13.88 11.62 -19.40
N GLN A 200 13.25 11.20 -20.50
CA GLN A 200 13.32 11.90 -21.77
C GLN A 200 12.70 13.30 -21.76
N LYS A 201 11.59 13.48 -21.02
CA LYS A 201 10.87 14.77 -21.00
C LYS A 201 11.43 15.77 -20.02
N PHE A 202 11.93 15.32 -18.88
CA PHE A 202 12.24 16.19 -17.73
C PHE A 202 13.70 16.12 -17.29
N ASP A 203 14.47 15.13 -17.77
CA ASP A 203 15.88 14.91 -17.37
C ASP A 203 16.06 14.88 -15.83
N ILE A 204 15.10 14.28 -15.13
CA ILE A 204 15.12 14.15 -13.66
C ILE A 204 15.24 12.67 -13.31
N ASP A 205 16.21 12.35 -12.46
CA ASP A 205 16.37 11.03 -11.85
C ASP A 205 16.08 11.11 -10.35
N ASP A 206 15.13 10.31 -9.86
CA ASP A 206 14.80 10.28 -8.43
C ASP A 206 15.98 9.80 -7.58
N GLU A 207 16.87 8.98 -8.14
CA GLU A 207 18.07 8.53 -7.43
C GLU A 207 19.06 9.67 -7.17
N GLU A 208 19.13 10.66 -8.06
CA GLU A 208 19.94 11.87 -7.84
C GLU A 208 19.35 12.79 -6.75
N LEU A 209 18.02 12.70 -6.53
CA LEU A 209 17.33 13.50 -5.52
C LEU A 209 17.42 12.89 -4.12
N LYS A 210 17.48 11.55 -4.01
CA LYS A 210 17.47 10.84 -2.71
C LYS A 210 18.50 11.35 -1.68
N PRO A 211 19.77 11.65 -2.04
CA PRO A 211 20.74 12.17 -1.09
C PRO A 211 20.35 13.49 -0.42
N TYR A 212 19.46 14.28 -1.04
CA TYR A 212 18.98 15.53 -0.48
C TYR A 212 17.84 15.35 0.53
N PHE A 213 17.25 14.14 0.60
CA PHE A 213 16.11 13.80 1.44
C PHE A 213 16.39 12.61 2.37
N PRO A 214 17.49 12.61 3.17
CA PRO A 214 17.69 11.55 4.15
C PRO A 214 16.55 11.57 5.18
N LEU A 215 16.14 10.39 5.64
CA LEU A 215 14.97 10.20 6.50
C LEU A 215 14.97 11.11 7.73
N GLU A 216 16.12 11.24 8.37
CA GLU A 216 16.29 12.06 9.57
C GLU A 216 15.99 13.53 9.28
N LYS A 217 16.47 14.04 8.14
CA LYS A 217 16.25 15.43 7.73
C LYS A 217 14.79 15.68 7.36
N VAL A 218 14.15 14.72 6.70
CA VAL A 218 12.72 14.81 6.39
C VAL A 218 11.89 14.79 7.68
N GLN A 219 12.23 13.93 8.63
CA GLN A 219 11.56 13.88 9.94
C GLN A 219 11.73 15.21 10.70
N GLU A 220 12.95 15.74 10.78
CA GLU A 220 13.23 17.06 11.39
C GLU A 220 12.39 18.16 10.73
N ALA A 221 12.29 18.17 9.40
CA ALA A 221 11.50 19.14 8.66
C ALA A 221 10.00 19.03 8.96
N VAL A 222 9.44 17.80 9.00
CA VAL A 222 8.03 17.56 9.33
C VAL A 222 7.71 18.02 10.77
N PHE A 223 8.56 17.67 11.73
CA PHE A 223 8.37 18.10 13.12
C PHE A 223 8.55 19.61 13.27
N GLY A 224 9.52 20.19 12.55
CA GLY A 224 9.73 21.64 12.50
C GLY A 224 8.52 22.39 11.92
N LEU A 225 7.93 21.87 10.85
CA LEU A 225 6.72 22.44 10.25
C LEU A 225 5.53 22.37 11.22
N ALA A 226 5.32 21.23 11.88
CA ALA A 226 4.28 21.09 12.89
C ALA A 226 4.47 22.06 14.08
N ARG A 227 5.72 22.30 14.48
CA ARG A 227 6.04 23.31 15.49
C ARG A 227 5.69 24.73 15.03
N GLN A 228 6.02 25.07 13.79
CA GLN A 228 5.73 26.42 13.24
C GLN A 228 4.22 26.65 13.05
N LEU A 229 3.49 25.65 12.58
CA LEU A 229 2.05 25.81 12.28
C LEU A 229 1.15 25.65 13.52
N PHE A 230 1.52 24.73 14.42
CA PHE A 230 0.65 24.32 15.52
C PHE A 230 1.28 24.52 16.91
N GLY A 231 2.54 24.95 17.00
CA GLY A 231 3.26 25.09 18.26
C GLY A 231 3.59 23.75 18.94
N LEU A 232 3.56 22.62 18.22
CA LEU A 232 3.79 21.30 18.80
C LEU A 232 5.28 20.95 18.86
N GLU A 233 5.70 20.35 19.96
CA GLU A 233 7.04 19.80 20.15
C GLU A 233 6.99 18.28 20.22
N PHE A 234 7.99 17.63 19.59
CA PHE A 234 8.15 16.18 19.56
C PHE A 234 9.41 15.79 20.33
N VAL A 235 9.24 15.15 21.46
CA VAL A 235 10.35 14.72 22.33
C VAL A 235 10.48 13.21 22.26
N GLU A 236 11.60 12.71 21.73
CA GLU A 236 11.86 11.26 21.71
C GLU A 236 11.99 10.71 23.12
N VAL A 237 11.34 9.57 23.39
CA VAL A 237 11.35 8.87 24.66
C VAL A 237 11.64 7.39 24.47
N HIS A 238 12.37 6.80 25.42
CA HIS A 238 12.84 5.42 25.35
C HIS A 238 12.25 4.48 26.40
N ASP A 239 11.55 5.03 27.38
CA ASP A 239 10.95 4.33 28.53
C ASP A 239 9.49 3.90 28.30
N VAL A 240 8.96 4.15 27.08
CA VAL A 240 7.61 3.72 26.69
C VAL A 240 7.68 2.36 25.99
N GLN A 241 6.76 1.46 26.34
CA GLN A 241 6.68 0.14 25.74
C GLN A 241 6.46 0.24 24.22
N LYS A 242 7.32 -0.45 23.46
CA LYS A 242 7.27 -0.53 21.99
C LYS A 242 6.92 -1.94 21.56
N TYR A 243 6.22 -2.07 20.44
CA TYR A 243 5.89 -3.37 19.85
C TYR A 243 7.01 -3.93 18.94
N HIS A 244 8.04 -3.13 18.63
CA HIS A 244 9.24 -3.54 17.90
C HIS A 244 10.40 -2.60 18.24
N GLU A 245 11.64 -3.10 18.21
CA GLU A 245 12.84 -2.33 18.59
C GLU A 245 13.11 -1.13 17.68
N GLU A 246 12.84 -1.25 16.37
CA GLU A 246 13.02 -0.18 15.38
C GLU A 246 12.02 0.97 15.52
N VAL A 247 10.95 0.79 16.29
CA VAL A 247 9.95 1.84 16.49
C VAL A 247 10.52 2.96 17.35
N LYS A 248 10.44 4.18 16.86
CA LYS A 248 10.72 5.40 17.64
C LYS A 248 9.44 5.92 18.27
N THR A 249 9.53 6.37 19.51
CA THR A 249 8.38 6.89 20.25
C THR A 249 8.63 8.32 20.64
N TYR A 250 7.65 9.17 20.42
CA TYR A 250 7.71 10.60 20.74
C TYR A 250 6.52 10.99 21.60
N ILE A 251 6.79 11.81 22.64
CA ILE A 251 5.73 12.56 23.33
C ILE A 251 5.52 13.85 22.55
N VAL A 252 4.26 14.09 22.14
CA VAL A 252 3.85 15.34 21.52
C VAL A 252 3.38 16.28 22.63
N LYS A 253 3.98 17.45 22.71
CA LYS A 253 3.71 18.46 23.73
C LYS A 253 3.29 19.77 23.10
N GLU A 254 2.41 20.49 23.79
CA GLU A 254 2.20 21.92 23.58
C GLU A 254 3.05 22.66 24.59
N PRO A 255 4.01 23.51 24.17
CA PRO A 255 4.81 24.29 25.08
C PRO A 255 3.91 25.20 25.91
N SER A 256 4.19 25.28 27.21
CA SER A 256 3.47 26.21 28.09
C SER A 256 3.68 27.65 27.60
N LYS A 257 2.60 28.43 27.57
CA LYS A 257 2.62 29.86 27.28
C LYS A 257 3.19 30.68 28.43
N MET A 258 3.35 30.10 29.61
CA MET A 258 3.93 30.70 30.81
C MET A 258 5.16 29.92 31.24
N SER A 259 6.23 30.62 31.54
CA SER A 259 7.55 30.05 31.87
C SER A 259 7.60 29.20 33.15
N GLN A 260 6.52 29.08 33.89
CA GLN A 260 6.44 28.31 35.14
C GLN A 260 5.45 27.13 35.10
N GLU A 261 4.71 26.95 34.00
CA GLU A 261 3.82 25.81 33.88
C GLU A 261 4.49 24.68 33.07
N PRO A 262 4.33 23.41 33.46
CA PRO A 262 4.86 22.29 32.70
C PRO A 262 4.19 22.22 31.32
N SER A 263 4.96 21.87 30.29
CA SER A 263 4.42 21.64 28.95
C SER A 263 3.41 20.48 29.00
N GLU A 264 2.24 20.70 28.42
CA GLU A 264 1.15 19.72 28.44
C GLU A 264 1.39 18.63 27.39
N MET A 265 1.33 17.36 27.82
CA MET A 265 1.35 16.20 26.91
C MET A 265 0.01 16.10 26.19
N LYS A 266 0.03 16.13 24.86
CA LYS A 266 -1.16 16.00 24.00
C LYS A 266 -1.34 14.60 23.44
N ALA A 267 -0.23 13.93 23.06
CA ALA A 267 -0.28 12.61 22.44
C ALA A 267 1.05 11.84 22.61
N ILE A 268 0.97 10.55 22.31
CA ILE A 268 2.14 9.70 22.06
C ILE A 268 2.12 9.32 20.58
N LEU A 269 3.25 9.53 19.88
CA LEU A 269 3.43 9.19 18.48
C LEU A 269 4.43 8.03 18.36
N TYR A 270 4.01 6.92 17.77
CA TYR A 270 4.87 5.82 17.36
C TYR A 270 5.21 5.97 15.88
N VAL A 271 6.50 5.96 15.56
CA VAL A 271 7.00 6.09 14.19
C VAL A 271 7.67 4.78 13.79
N ASP A 272 7.17 4.17 12.73
CA ASP A 272 7.58 2.86 12.25
C ASP A 272 7.76 2.89 10.72
N TYR A 273 8.97 3.17 10.26
CA TYR A 273 9.26 3.48 8.85
C TYR A 273 9.50 2.24 7.99
N HIS A 274 10.14 1.21 8.52
CA HIS A 274 10.67 0.12 7.71
C HIS A 274 9.67 -1.02 7.52
N PRO A 275 9.62 -1.63 6.32
CA PRO A 275 8.85 -2.85 6.10
C PRO A 275 9.49 -4.02 6.85
N ARG A 276 8.67 -4.96 7.33
CA ARG A 276 9.13 -6.22 7.92
C ARG A 276 8.04 -7.28 7.87
N LYS A 277 8.41 -8.53 8.14
CA LYS A 277 7.47 -9.64 8.24
C LYS A 277 6.37 -9.32 9.26
N GLY A 278 5.10 -9.47 8.86
CA GLY A 278 3.92 -9.17 9.68
C GLY A 278 3.39 -7.74 9.54
N LYS A 279 4.14 -6.82 8.94
CA LYS A 279 3.67 -5.45 8.69
C LYS A 279 2.99 -5.36 7.33
N ARG A 280 1.74 -4.90 7.29
CA ARG A 280 1.02 -4.68 6.03
C ARG A 280 1.51 -3.42 5.32
N ALA A 281 1.67 -3.54 4.01
CA ALA A 281 1.90 -2.37 3.15
C ALA A 281 0.62 -1.54 3.00
N GLY A 282 0.78 -0.25 2.73
CA GLY A 282 -0.30 0.70 2.50
C GLY A 282 -0.32 1.84 3.52
N ALA A 283 -1.26 2.75 3.32
CA ALA A 283 -1.50 3.88 4.21
C ALA A 283 -3.00 4.00 4.49
N TRP A 284 -3.34 4.19 5.74
CA TRP A 284 -4.73 4.41 6.17
C TRP A 284 -4.74 5.30 7.41
N MET A 285 -5.85 5.94 7.62
CA MET A 285 -6.15 6.69 8.84
C MET A 285 -7.41 6.11 9.48
N THR A 286 -7.37 5.97 10.80
CA THR A 286 -8.53 5.60 11.61
C THR A 286 -8.53 6.45 12.89
N SER A 287 -9.72 6.63 13.46
CA SER A 287 -9.90 7.26 14.78
C SER A 287 -10.56 6.26 15.73
N PHE A 288 -10.35 6.45 17.01
CA PHE A 288 -10.99 5.68 18.07
C PHE A 288 -12.39 6.20 18.37
#